data_b29d9647e8f492bb89c5887570a074cb
#
_entry.id   b29d9647e8f492bb89c5887570a074cb
#
_cell.length_a   1.000
_cell.length_b   1.000
_cell.length_c   1.000
_cell.angle_alpha   90.00
_cell.angle_beta   90.00
_cell.angle_gamma   90.00
#
_symmetry.space_group_name_H-M   'P 1'
#
loop_
_entity.id
_entity.type
_entity.pdbx_description
1 polymer ?
#
loop_
_entity_poly.entity_id
_entity_poly.type
_entity_poly.pdbx_seq_one_letter_code
_entity_poly.pdbx_strand_id
1 'polypeptide(L)'
;LFGGDYPLFSNIKMEMGNDGNNSTGAEACTMRYEDEEADASRSPGFVMAADAKTINPNVKVSILRWGCPNWVNAYKGTDWYAANYKWYKETIFDAYEKYGYVVDYINPDTNETGNPDSGIIKYFANAIANETDFPEYFTEEAKQAYRSIKIVASDENKGLKIVPMMRGDKDLYDAVDAIG
;
A
#
# COMPACT_ATOMS: atom_id res chain seq x y z
N LEU A 1 -8.01 -19.79 -10.16
CA LEU A 1 -8.26 -18.97 -8.98
C LEU A 1 -8.95 -17.64 -9.34
N PHE A 2 -8.43 -16.91 -10.34
CA PHE A 2 -8.89 -15.56 -10.72
C PHE A 2 -9.78 -15.53 -11.97
N GLY A 3 -9.86 -16.60 -12.75
CA GLY A 3 -10.59 -16.68 -14.01
C GLY A 3 -11.75 -17.67 -13.99
N GLY A 4 -12.39 -17.84 -15.17
CA GLY A 4 -13.56 -18.67 -15.38
C GLY A 4 -14.86 -17.94 -15.00
N ASP A 5 -15.99 -18.66 -15.13
CA ASP A 5 -17.31 -18.08 -14.86
C ASP A 5 -17.55 -17.77 -13.37
N TYR A 6 -16.78 -18.42 -12.49
CA TYR A 6 -16.88 -18.28 -11.04
C TYR A 6 -15.47 -18.16 -10.42
N PRO A 7 -14.82 -16.99 -10.50
CA PRO A 7 -13.52 -16.79 -9.88
C PRO A 7 -13.61 -16.95 -8.37
N LEU A 8 -12.67 -17.70 -7.79
CA LEU A 8 -12.62 -17.94 -6.34
C LEU A 8 -12.13 -16.73 -5.57
N PHE A 9 -11.24 -15.94 -6.19
CA PHE A 9 -10.65 -14.76 -5.57
C PHE A 9 -10.91 -13.51 -6.39
N SER A 10 -11.32 -12.46 -5.70
CA SER A 10 -11.56 -11.12 -6.25
C SER A 10 -10.58 -10.08 -5.73
N ASN A 11 -9.72 -10.44 -4.76
CA ASN A 11 -8.73 -9.57 -4.14
C ASN A 11 -7.43 -10.31 -3.94
N ILE A 12 -6.32 -9.57 -4.10
CA ILE A 12 -4.97 -9.98 -3.73
C ILE A 12 -4.46 -8.97 -2.71
N LYS A 13 -4.07 -9.44 -1.52
CA LYS A 13 -3.39 -8.66 -0.51
C LYS A 13 -1.93 -9.08 -0.48
N MET A 14 -1.02 -8.15 -0.68
CA MET A 14 0.40 -8.44 -0.78
C MET A 14 1.25 -7.51 0.08
N GLU A 15 2.44 -7.97 0.42
CA GLU A 15 3.37 -7.26 1.28
C GLU A 15 4.22 -6.27 0.49
N MET A 16 4.41 -5.09 1.06
CA MET A 16 5.52 -4.19 0.76
C MET A 16 6.75 -4.70 1.50
N GLY A 17 7.60 -5.45 0.80
CA GLY A 17 8.77 -6.09 1.38
C GLY A 17 9.88 -5.12 1.75
N ASN A 18 10.69 -5.50 2.75
CA ASN A 18 11.84 -4.73 3.22
C ASN A 18 13.15 -5.56 3.27
N ASP A 19 13.19 -6.69 2.54
CA ASP A 19 14.26 -7.71 2.62
C ASP A 19 14.39 -8.38 4.01
N GLY A 20 13.52 -8.04 4.94
CA GLY A 20 13.49 -8.66 6.28
C GLY A 20 12.78 -10.00 6.27
N ASN A 21 13.26 -10.93 7.09
CA ASN A 21 12.57 -12.20 7.29
C ASN A 21 11.42 -12.04 8.29
N ASN A 22 10.24 -12.49 7.90
CA ASN A 22 9.03 -12.51 8.72
C ASN A 22 8.43 -13.92 8.77
N SER A 23 7.22 -14.07 9.32
CA SER A 23 6.55 -15.37 9.45
C SER A 23 6.23 -16.05 8.10
N THR A 24 6.19 -15.30 7.01
CA THR A 24 5.90 -15.78 5.66
C THR A 24 7.14 -15.91 4.78
N GLY A 25 8.31 -15.55 5.29
CA GLY A 25 9.57 -15.52 4.57
C GLY A 25 10.11 -14.10 4.40
N ALA A 26 11.10 -13.93 3.54
CA ALA A 26 11.64 -12.62 3.18
C ALA A 26 10.96 -12.11 1.91
N GLU A 27 10.24 -11.01 2.00
CA GLU A 27 9.69 -10.32 0.85
C GLU A 27 10.68 -9.24 0.37
N ALA A 28 10.98 -9.25 -0.93
CA ALA A 28 11.98 -8.37 -1.49
C ALA A 28 11.55 -6.90 -1.45
N CYS A 29 12.49 -6.02 -1.05
CA CYS A 29 12.26 -4.60 -1.04
C CYS A 29 12.30 -4.02 -2.45
N THR A 30 11.27 -3.27 -2.81
CA THR A 30 11.18 -2.59 -4.10
C THR A 30 12.10 -1.38 -4.20
N MET A 31 12.49 -0.78 -3.04
CA MET A 31 13.33 0.40 -2.95
C MET A 31 14.23 0.31 -1.72
N ARG A 32 15.45 -0.21 -1.90
CA ARG A 32 16.40 -0.50 -0.81
C ARG A 32 17.09 0.73 -0.27
N TYR A 33 17.26 1.75 -1.13
CA TYR A 33 17.90 3.02 -0.83
C TYR A 33 16.99 4.17 -1.21
N GLU A 34 17.17 5.32 -0.57
CA GLU A 34 16.31 6.50 -0.77
C GLU A 34 16.41 7.11 -2.17
N ASP A 35 17.58 7.02 -2.78
CA ASP A 35 17.92 7.52 -4.11
C ASP A 35 17.84 6.45 -5.21
N GLU A 36 17.39 5.25 -4.86
CA GLU A 36 17.17 4.16 -5.82
C GLU A 36 15.82 4.35 -6.52
N GLU A 37 15.79 4.09 -7.81
CA GLU A 37 14.52 3.92 -8.55
C GLU A 37 13.80 2.68 -8.01
N ALA A 38 12.51 2.80 -7.76
CA ALA A 38 11.72 1.67 -7.30
C ALA A 38 11.67 0.55 -8.36
N ASP A 39 11.64 -0.70 -7.90
CA ASP A 39 11.55 -1.87 -8.78
C ASP A 39 10.52 -2.88 -8.23
N ALA A 40 9.27 -2.72 -8.66
CA ALA A 40 8.17 -3.61 -8.28
C ALA A 40 8.38 -5.05 -8.76
N SER A 41 9.22 -5.28 -9.78
CA SER A 41 9.51 -6.64 -10.28
C SER A 41 10.31 -7.50 -9.31
N ARG A 42 10.95 -6.89 -8.32
CA ARG A 42 11.63 -7.63 -7.24
C ARG A 42 10.66 -8.38 -6.33
N SER A 43 9.45 -7.85 -6.17
CA SER A 43 8.42 -8.44 -5.30
C SER A 43 7.52 -9.40 -6.08
N PRO A 44 7.53 -10.70 -5.76
CA PRO A 44 6.64 -11.68 -6.38
C PRO A 44 5.15 -11.32 -6.26
N GLY A 45 4.76 -10.61 -5.21
CA GLY A 45 3.39 -10.15 -5.01
C GLY A 45 2.91 -9.24 -6.14
N PHE A 46 3.72 -8.24 -6.55
CA PHE A 46 3.38 -7.34 -7.65
C PHE A 46 3.30 -8.05 -9.00
N VAL A 47 4.21 -8.99 -9.26
CA VAL A 47 4.19 -9.83 -10.46
C VAL A 47 2.93 -10.70 -10.50
N MET A 48 2.61 -11.37 -9.40
CA MET A 48 1.40 -12.20 -9.29
C MET A 48 0.11 -11.38 -9.47
N ALA A 49 0.07 -10.16 -8.95
CA ALA A 49 -1.07 -9.28 -9.13
C ALA A 49 -1.24 -8.86 -10.61
N ALA A 50 -0.13 -8.62 -11.32
CA ALA A 50 -0.14 -8.34 -12.76
C ALA A 50 -0.70 -9.52 -13.55
N ASP A 51 -0.22 -10.74 -13.27
CA ASP A 51 -0.71 -11.97 -13.90
C ASP A 51 -2.21 -12.18 -13.62
N ALA A 52 -2.63 -11.97 -12.38
CA ALA A 52 -4.05 -12.10 -12.00
C ALA A 52 -4.94 -11.09 -12.73
N LYS A 53 -4.49 -9.83 -12.87
CA LYS A 53 -5.22 -8.79 -13.62
C LYS A 53 -5.27 -9.08 -15.13
N THR A 54 -4.29 -9.76 -15.70
CA THR A 54 -4.34 -10.24 -17.08
C THR A 54 -5.47 -11.25 -17.28
N ILE A 55 -5.71 -12.11 -16.29
CA ILE A 55 -6.79 -13.12 -16.31
C ILE A 55 -8.15 -12.48 -15.98
N ASN A 56 -8.19 -11.61 -14.99
CA ASN A 56 -9.39 -10.90 -14.54
C ASN A 56 -9.06 -9.45 -14.14
N PRO A 57 -9.30 -8.49 -15.03
CA PRO A 57 -9.00 -7.07 -14.77
C PRO A 57 -9.71 -6.48 -13.55
N ASN A 58 -10.78 -7.13 -13.06
CA ASN A 58 -11.56 -6.67 -11.91
C ASN A 58 -10.97 -7.10 -10.56
N VAL A 59 -9.91 -7.92 -10.55
CA VAL A 59 -9.21 -8.28 -9.31
C VAL A 59 -8.72 -7.02 -8.62
N LYS A 60 -9.05 -6.89 -7.33
CA LYS A 60 -8.59 -5.80 -6.49
C LYS A 60 -7.21 -6.12 -5.91
N VAL A 61 -6.38 -5.10 -5.80
CA VAL A 61 -5.03 -5.22 -5.28
C VAL A 61 -4.89 -4.37 -4.02
N SER A 62 -4.52 -4.99 -2.92
CA SER A 62 -4.22 -4.33 -1.64
C SER A 62 -2.75 -4.51 -1.29
N ILE A 63 -2.14 -3.48 -0.73
CA ILE A 63 -0.76 -3.53 -0.23
C ILE A 63 -0.69 -3.11 1.23
N LEU A 64 0.23 -3.73 1.96
CA LEU A 64 0.56 -3.39 3.34
C LEU A 64 2.05 -3.68 3.58
N ARG A 65 2.57 -3.22 4.71
CA ARG A 65 3.94 -3.53 5.13
C ARG A 65 3.98 -4.30 6.45
N TRP A 66 5.02 -5.12 6.63
CA TRP A 66 5.40 -5.69 7.92
C TRP A 66 6.45 -4.81 8.60
N GLY A 67 7.39 -4.32 7.84
CA GLY A 67 8.43 -3.39 8.28
C GLY A 67 8.79 -2.42 7.18
N CYS A 68 9.70 -1.51 7.46
CA CYS A 68 10.17 -0.52 6.50
C CYS A 68 11.63 -0.79 6.11
N PRO A 69 12.04 -0.36 4.90
CA PRO A 69 13.46 -0.30 4.56
C PRO A 69 14.26 0.55 5.55
N ASN A 70 15.55 0.28 5.65
CA ASN A 70 16.41 0.98 6.60
C ASN A 70 16.44 2.50 6.38
N TRP A 71 16.39 2.97 5.13
CA TRP A 71 16.35 4.38 4.82
C TRP A 71 15.06 5.06 5.33
N VAL A 72 13.90 4.40 5.21
CA VAL A 72 12.64 4.88 5.80
C VAL A 72 12.72 4.93 7.31
N ASN A 73 13.31 3.87 7.94
CA ASN A 73 13.48 3.82 9.39
C ASN A 73 14.42 4.90 9.93
N ALA A 74 15.34 5.42 9.12
CA ALA A 74 16.23 6.51 9.52
C ALA A 74 15.48 7.82 9.82
N TYR A 75 14.26 7.98 9.27
CA TYR A 75 13.41 9.15 9.50
C TYR A 75 12.50 9.03 10.75
N LYS A 76 12.61 7.97 11.54
CA LYS A 76 11.82 7.84 12.79
C LYS A 76 12.11 9.00 13.73
N GLY A 77 11.04 9.68 14.15
CA GLY A 77 11.13 10.88 14.99
C GLY A 77 11.27 12.20 14.25
N THR A 78 11.32 12.19 12.92
CA THR A 78 11.29 13.36 12.04
C THR A 78 10.21 13.20 10.97
N ASP A 79 10.59 12.94 9.71
CA ASP A 79 9.66 12.88 8.56
C ASP A 79 9.28 11.44 8.16
N TRP A 80 9.11 10.57 9.15
CA TRP A 80 8.87 9.14 8.91
C TRP A 80 7.63 8.84 8.07
N TYR A 81 6.55 9.62 8.23
CA TYR A 81 5.35 9.43 7.41
C TYR A 81 5.60 9.78 5.95
N ALA A 82 6.33 10.85 5.68
CA ALA A 82 6.69 11.25 4.34
C ALA A 82 7.62 10.23 3.67
N ALA A 83 8.61 9.69 4.41
CA ALA A 83 9.50 8.66 3.91
C ALA A 83 8.74 7.35 3.57
N ASN A 84 7.78 6.92 4.43
CA ASN A 84 6.90 5.80 4.11
C ASN A 84 6.06 6.07 2.87
N TYR A 85 5.46 7.24 2.79
CA TYR A 85 4.64 7.61 1.64
C TYR A 85 5.45 7.61 0.34
N LYS A 86 6.67 8.18 0.34
CA LYS A 86 7.59 8.14 -0.79
C LYS A 86 7.81 6.69 -1.26
N TRP A 87 8.17 5.79 -0.35
CA TRP A 87 8.39 4.38 -0.68
C TRP A 87 7.17 3.72 -1.35
N TYR A 88 5.97 3.92 -0.78
CA TYR A 88 4.73 3.39 -1.35
C TYR A 88 4.43 4.02 -2.72
N LYS A 89 4.53 5.35 -2.82
CA LYS A 89 4.27 6.10 -4.05
C LYS A 89 5.14 5.63 -5.20
N GLU A 90 6.45 5.64 -5.01
CA GLU A 90 7.40 5.24 -6.05
C GLU A 90 7.20 3.77 -6.47
N THR A 91 6.91 2.88 -5.51
CA THR A 91 6.59 1.48 -5.84
C THR A 91 5.31 1.34 -6.67
N ILE A 92 4.27 2.11 -6.36
CA ILE A 92 3.01 2.08 -7.13
C ILE A 92 3.22 2.67 -8.52
N PHE A 93 4.05 3.70 -8.63
CA PHE A 93 4.39 4.31 -9.91
C PHE A 93 5.12 3.32 -10.82
N ASP A 94 6.12 2.63 -10.30
CA ASP A 94 6.85 1.61 -11.04
C ASP A 94 5.96 0.39 -11.39
N ALA A 95 5.07 -0.02 -10.49
CA ALA A 95 4.11 -1.08 -10.79
C ALA A 95 3.15 -0.68 -11.93
N TYR A 96 2.72 0.59 -11.99
CA TYR A 96 1.93 1.09 -13.10
C TYR A 96 2.74 1.14 -14.41
N GLU A 97 3.97 1.62 -14.37
CA GLU A 97 4.85 1.67 -15.55
C GLU A 97 5.07 0.27 -16.15
N LYS A 98 5.38 -0.71 -15.31
CA LYS A 98 5.72 -2.08 -15.76
C LYS A 98 4.51 -2.93 -16.10
N TYR A 99 3.42 -2.77 -15.37
CA TYR A 99 2.29 -3.71 -15.42
C TYR A 99 0.95 -3.06 -15.76
N GLY A 100 0.88 -1.73 -15.84
CA GLY A 100 -0.32 -1.00 -16.25
C GLY A 100 -1.45 -0.98 -15.22
N TYR A 101 -1.17 -1.24 -13.92
CA TYR A 101 -2.19 -1.16 -12.89
C TYR A 101 -1.78 -0.27 -11.71
N VAL A 102 -2.75 0.41 -11.14
CA VAL A 102 -2.66 1.09 -9.85
C VAL A 102 -3.31 0.18 -8.80
N VAL A 103 -2.76 0.14 -7.59
CA VAL A 103 -3.36 -0.61 -6.47
C VAL A 103 -4.69 0.01 -6.05
N ASP A 104 -5.62 -0.82 -5.57
CA ASP A 104 -6.94 -0.35 -5.16
C ASP A 104 -6.99 0.05 -3.68
N TYR A 105 -6.16 -0.58 -2.83
CA TYR A 105 -6.17 -0.39 -1.38
C TYR A 105 -4.75 -0.31 -0.82
N ILE A 106 -4.57 0.51 0.20
CA ILE A 106 -3.34 0.61 0.98
C ILE A 106 -3.66 0.48 2.46
N ASN A 107 -2.93 -0.38 3.18
CA ASN A 107 -2.77 -0.26 4.62
C ASN A 107 -1.43 0.44 4.90
N PRO A 108 -1.43 1.71 5.34
CA PRO A 108 -0.19 2.44 5.61
C PRO A 108 0.45 2.07 6.96
N ASP A 109 -0.32 1.44 7.84
CA ASP A 109 0.17 0.93 9.12
C ASP A 109 0.85 -0.44 8.94
N THR A 110 1.41 -0.98 9.99
CA THR A 110 2.06 -2.30 9.93
C THR A 110 1.03 -3.41 10.05
N ASN A 111 1.32 -4.55 9.43
CA ASN A 111 0.57 -5.77 9.64
C ASN A 111 0.61 -6.19 11.12
N GLU A 112 -0.48 -6.75 11.62
CA GLU A 112 -0.63 -7.23 13.00
C GLU A 112 -0.27 -6.17 14.08
N THR A 113 -0.63 -4.92 13.84
CA THR A 113 -0.37 -3.87 14.82
C THR A 113 -1.13 -4.11 16.14
N GLY A 114 -0.47 -3.85 17.24
CA GLY A 114 -1.13 -3.81 18.55
C GLY A 114 -1.63 -2.44 18.96
N ASN A 115 -1.22 -1.39 18.23
CA ASN A 115 -1.59 0.01 18.45
C ASN A 115 -1.62 0.74 17.10
N PRO A 116 -2.81 0.98 16.53
CA PRO A 116 -2.95 1.71 15.28
C PRO A 116 -2.32 3.11 15.34
N ASP A 117 -1.60 3.46 14.29
CA ASP A 117 -1.03 4.80 14.13
C ASP A 117 -1.98 5.69 13.30
N SER A 118 -2.84 6.44 13.99
CA SER A 118 -3.79 7.35 13.34
C SER A 118 -3.10 8.47 12.54
N GLY A 119 -1.87 8.82 12.89
CA GLY A 119 -1.11 9.86 12.21
C GLY A 119 -0.73 9.44 10.80
N ILE A 120 -0.14 8.24 10.64
CA ILE A 120 0.24 7.73 9.33
C ILE A 120 -0.99 7.47 8.45
N ILE A 121 -2.09 6.98 9.02
CA ILE A 121 -3.36 6.73 8.31
C ILE A 121 -3.88 8.04 7.70
N LYS A 122 -4.03 9.09 8.51
CA LYS A 122 -4.48 10.41 8.04
C LYS A 122 -3.49 11.03 7.05
N TYR A 123 -2.19 10.86 7.28
CA TYR A 123 -1.16 11.37 6.38
C TYR A 123 -1.30 10.76 4.97
N PHE A 124 -1.41 9.43 4.87
CA PHE A 124 -1.55 8.74 3.59
C PHE A 124 -2.85 9.13 2.87
N ALA A 125 -3.98 9.16 3.57
CA ALA A 125 -5.26 9.57 2.99
C ALA A 125 -5.16 10.97 2.35
N ASN A 126 -4.58 11.93 3.08
CA ASN A 126 -4.40 13.29 2.58
C ASN A 126 -3.39 13.36 1.43
N ALA A 127 -2.25 12.70 1.54
CA ALA A 127 -1.20 12.73 0.52
C ALA A 127 -1.67 12.10 -0.80
N ILE A 128 -2.35 10.95 -0.74
CA ILE A 128 -2.91 10.28 -1.92
C ILE A 128 -3.94 11.18 -2.63
N ALA A 129 -4.90 11.72 -1.87
CA ALA A 129 -5.98 12.54 -2.44
C ALA A 129 -5.47 13.83 -3.11
N ASN A 130 -4.34 14.37 -2.62
CA ASN A 130 -3.76 15.62 -3.11
C ASN A 130 -2.49 15.44 -3.95
N GLU A 131 -2.15 14.21 -4.36
CA GLU A 131 -0.95 13.97 -5.18
C GLU A 131 -1.04 14.67 -6.53
N THR A 132 -0.01 15.42 -6.87
CA THR A 132 0.10 16.16 -8.12
C THR A 132 1.37 15.85 -8.90
N ASP A 133 2.37 15.28 -8.24
CA ASP A 133 3.66 14.94 -8.80
C ASP A 133 3.64 13.55 -9.41
N PHE A 134 3.16 13.45 -10.64
CA PHE A 134 3.09 12.21 -11.38
C PHE A 134 4.10 12.17 -12.53
N PRO A 135 4.73 11.00 -12.78
CA PRO A 135 5.55 10.82 -13.97
C PRO A 135 4.76 11.05 -15.27
N GLU A 136 5.47 11.42 -16.34
CA GLU A 136 4.85 11.72 -17.64
C GLU A 136 4.07 10.52 -18.24
N TYR A 137 4.46 9.30 -17.89
CA TYR A 137 3.77 8.08 -18.35
C TYR A 137 2.42 7.82 -17.66
N PHE A 138 2.07 8.54 -16.59
CA PHE A 138 0.76 8.42 -15.96
C PHE A 138 -0.33 9.07 -16.82
N THR A 139 -1.30 8.28 -17.25
CA THR A 139 -2.51 8.82 -17.90
C THR A 139 -3.40 9.52 -16.89
N GLU A 140 -4.34 10.36 -17.37
CA GLU A 140 -5.28 11.03 -16.45
C GLU A 140 -6.17 10.05 -15.70
N GLU A 141 -6.53 8.92 -16.33
CA GLU A 141 -7.26 7.82 -15.68
C GLU A 141 -6.42 7.17 -14.56
N ALA A 142 -5.12 6.97 -14.79
CA ALA A 142 -4.22 6.42 -13.78
C ALA A 142 -4.01 7.39 -12.62
N LYS A 143 -3.88 8.70 -12.88
CA LYS A 143 -3.80 9.74 -11.84
C LYS A 143 -5.08 9.78 -10.99
N GLN A 144 -6.23 9.65 -11.64
CA GLN A 144 -7.51 9.57 -10.93
C GLN A 144 -7.61 8.28 -10.11
N ALA A 145 -7.21 7.13 -10.68
CA ALA A 145 -7.15 5.86 -9.96
C ALA A 145 -6.25 5.96 -8.73
N TYR A 146 -5.07 6.57 -8.86
CA TYR A 146 -4.16 6.79 -7.73
C TYR A 146 -4.81 7.62 -6.61
N ARG A 147 -5.41 8.77 -6.95
CA ARG A 147 -6.10 9.63 -5.97
C ARG A 147 -7.34 8.98 -5.34
N SER A 148 -7.83 7.90 -5.95
CA SER A 148 -8.98 7.13 -5.47
C SER A 148 -8.59 5.86 -4.70
N ILE A 149 -7.29 5.64 -4.45
CA ILE A 149 -6.81 4.54 -3.62
C ILE A 149 -7.44 4.65 -2.24
N LYS A 150 -7.95 3.53 -1.74
CA LYS A 150 -8.67 3.45 -0.48
C LYS A 150 -7.75 3.05 0.66
N ILE A 151 -8.00 3.63 1.82
CA ILE A 151 -7.25 3.31 3.04
C ILE A 151 -7.94 2.18 3.79
N VAL A 152 -7.19 1.10 4.01
CA VAL A 152 -7.55 0.04 4.94
C VAL A 152 -6.82 0.28 6.26
N ALA A 153 -7.53 0.50 7.32
CA ALA A 153 -6.98 0.64 8.67
C ALA A 153 -7.54 -0.46 9.54
N SER A 154 -6.78 -0.95 10.37
CA SER A 154 -5.39 -1.34 10.47
C SER A 154 -5.41 -2.84 10.73
N ASP A 155 -4.48 -3.60 10.21
CA ASP A 155 -4.45 -5.04 10.51
C ASP A 155 -4.08 -5.26 11.97
N GLU A 156 -5.08 -5.30 12.85
CA GLU A 156 -4.86 -5.43 14.29
C GLU A 156 -4.79 -6.91 14.71
N ASN A 157 -3.78 -7.25 15.51
CA ASN A 157 -3.64 -8.60 16.06
C ASN A 157 -4.51 -8.88 17.29
N LYS A 158 -5.04 -7.83 17.93
CA LYS A 158 -5.87 -7.95 19.14
C LYS A 158 -6.89 -6.82 19.23
N GLY A 159 -8.13 -7.18 19.02
CA GLY A 159 -9.23 -6.23 19.13
C GLY A 159 -9.34 -5.34 17.89
N LEU A 160 -10.14 -4.31 18.00
CA LEU A 160 -10.35 -3.30 16.95
C LEU A 160 -10.23 -1.92 17.60
N LYS A 161 -9.01 -1.56 18.04
CA LYS A 161 -8.73 -0.28 18.70
C LYS A 161 -8.99 0.90 17.78
N ILE A 162 -8.82 0.70 16.48
CA ILE A 162 -9.10 1.72 15.47
C ILE A 162 -10.56 2.21 15.55
N VAL A 163 -11.51 1.34 15.88
CA VAL A 163 -12.94 1.69 15.94
C VAL A 163 -13.24 2.75 16.99
N PRO A 164 -12.86 2.61 18.28
CA PRO A 164 -13.03 3.68 19.25
C PRO A 164 -12.20 4.93 18.93
N MET A 165 -11.02 4.79 18.29
CA MET A 165 -10.23 5.95 17.85
C MET A 165 -10.98 6.77 16.81
N MET A 166 -11.58 6.13 15.79
CA MET A 166 -12.38 6.78 14.75
C MET A 166 -13.62 7.49 15.33
N ARG A 167 -14.21 6.97 16.42
CA ARG A 167 -15.33 7.65 17.10
C ARG A 167 -14.92 8.97 17.76
N GLY A 168 -13.67 9.09 18.17
CA GLY A 168 -13.12 10.27 18.83
C GLY A 168 -12.40 11.25 17.91
N ASP A 169 -12.13 10.85 16.66
CA ASP A 169 -11.36 11.62 15.68
C ASP A 169 -12.06 11.55 14.31
N LYS A 170 -12.76 12.66 13.98
CA LYS A 170 -13.50 12.74 12.71
C LYS A 170 -12.59 12.65 11.49
N ASP A 171 -11.40 13.24 11.54
CA ASP A 171 -10.45 13.21 10.41
C ASP A 171 -9.95 11.79 10.18
N LEU A 172 -9.73 11.01 11.24
CA LEU A 172 -9.43 9.60 11.13
C LEU A 172 -10.60 8.79 10.56
N TYR A 173 -11.82 9.09 11.00
CA TYR A 173 -13.02 8.44 10.47
C TYR A 173 -13.17 8.68 8.97
N ASP A 174 -12.97 9.92 8.52
CA ASP A 174 -13.09 10.31 7.11
C ASP A 174 -11.92 9.75 6.26
N ALA A 175 -10.78 9.44 6.88
CA ALA A 175 -9.60 8.89 6.19
C ALA A 175 -9.67 7.37 5.96
N VAL A 176 -10.57 6.64 6.64
CA VAL A 176 -10.63 5.17 6.61
C VAL A 176 -11.79 4.71 5.75
N ASP A 177 -11.49 3.95 4.69
CA ASP A 177 -12.50 3.35 3.82
C ASP A 177 -12.90 1.93 4.26
N ALA A 178 -11.96 1.19 4.85
CA ALA A 178 -12.19 -0.18 5.31
C ALA A 178 -11.35 -0.49 6.56
N ILE A 179 -11.79 -1.49 7.32
CA ILE A 179 -11.05 -2.03 8.48
C ILE A 179 -10.55 -3.42 8.10
N GLY A 180 -9.23 -3.66 8.28
CA GLY A 180 -8.55 -4.93 8.02
C GLY A 180 -8.44 -5.83 9.25
#